data_34a0e6391404b76eb108703be1e49721
#
_entry.id   34a0e6391404b76eb108703be1e49721
#
_cell.length_a   1.000
_cell.length_b   1.000
_cell.length_c   1.000
_cell.angle_alpha   90.00
_cell.angle_beta   90.00
_cell.angle_gamma   90.00
#
_symmetry.space_group_name_H-M   'P 1'
#
loop_
_entity.id
_entity.type
_entity.pdbx_description
1 polymer ?
#
loop_
_entity_poly.entity_id
_entity_poly.type
_entity_poly.pdbx_seq_one_letter_code
_entity_poly.pdbx_strand_id
1 'polypeptide(L)'
;MEIDFNKLMNYKSIAYASDIAQLGKVKEEFKELLDEVENKDSFSYIKDKDKFVAEGLDLITATVNLLLIVGLTEQDFEKHIEKLESYKNGKYKR
;
A
#
# COMPACT_ATOMS: atom_id res chain seq x y z
N MET A 1 -15.28 10.11 -9.98
CA MET A 1 -13.81 9.94 -10.09
C MET A 1 -13.48 8.47 -10.19
N GLU A 2 -12.75 8.10 -11.21
CA GLU A 2 -12.32 6.72 -11.36
C GLU A 2 -10.80 6.62 -11.20
N ILE A 3 -10.40 5.78 -10.29
CA ILE A 3 -8.98 5.48 -10.05
C ILE A 3 -8.78 4.00 -10.29
N ASP A 4 -7.96 3.68 -11.28
CA ASP A 4 -7.66 2.29 -11.62
C ASP A 4 -6.33 1.87 -10.98
N PHE A 5 -6.40 1.27 -9.80
CA PHE A 5 -5.21 0.80 -9.09
C PHE A 5 -4.48 -0.32 -9.82
N ASN A 6 -5.14 -0.97 -10.80
CA ASN A 6 -4.48 -2.00 -11.60
C ASN A 6 -3.29 -1.44 -12.39
N LYS A 7 -3.30 -0.15 -12.68
CA LYS A 7 -2.17 0.50 -13.35
C LYS A 7 -0.88 0.34 -12.57
N LEU A 8 -0.97 0.25 -11.24
CA LEU A 8 0.23 0.09 -10.39
C LEU A 8 0.91 -1.26 -10.56
N MET A 9 0.25 -2.23 -11.19
CA MET A 9 0.83 -3.55 -11.47
C MET A 9 1.83 -3.54 -12.63
N ASN A 10 1.98 -2.42 -13.32
CA ASN A 10 2.82 -2.32 -14.51
C ASN A 10 4.24 -1.82 -14.23
N TYR A 11 4.61 -1.68 -12.98
CA TYR A 11 5.88 -1.03 -12.60
C TYR A 11 6.85 -1.95 -11.88
N LYS A 12 6.69 -3.27 -12.05
CA LYS A 12 7.60 -4.25 -11.46
C LYS A 12 9.04 -4.03 -11.92
N SER A 13 9.23 -3.47 -13.11
CA SER A 13 10.57 -3.23 -13.66
C SER A 13 11.41 -2.26 -12.84
N ILE A 14 10.77 -1.40 -12.03
CA ILE A 14 11.50 -0.48 -11.15
C ILE A 14 11.73 -1.06 -9.74
N ALA A 15 11.20 -2.26 -9.48
CA ALA A 15 11.37 -2.91 -8.17
C ALA A 15 12.79 -3.47 -8.02
N TYR A 16 13.20 -3.66 -6.77
CA TYR A 16 14.46 -4.33 -6.49
C TYR A 16 14.39 -5.80 -6.88
N ALA A 17 15.56 -6.40 -7.11
CA ALA A 17 15.65 -7.76 -7.67
C ALA A 17 15.17 -8.86 -6.71
N SER A 18 15.20 -8.63 -5.40
CA SER A 18 14.80 -9.65 -4.44
C SER A 18 13.64 -9.19 -3.57
N ASP A 19 12.92 -10.16 -3.00
CA ASP A 19 11.81 -9.90 -2.10
C ASP A 19 12.27 -9.16 -0.83
N ILE A 20 13.42 -9.55 -0.28
CA ILE A 20 13.95 -8.93 0.94
C ILE A 20 14.34 -7.47 0.67
N ALA A 21 14.99 -7.19 -0.46
CA ALA A 21 15.35 -5.82 -0.83
C ALA A 21 14.10 -4.98 -1.08
N GLN A 22 13.10 -5.54 -1.72
CA GLN A 22 11.83 -4.84 -1.98
C GLN A 22 11.06 -4.61 -0.67
N LEU A 23 11.10 -5.54 0.27
CA LEU A 23 10.51 -5.34 1.59
C LEU A 23 11.16 -4.14 2.29
N GLY A 24 12.47 -3.99 2.15
CA GLY A 24 13.18 -2.81 2.66
C GLY A 24 12.65 -1.52 2.05
N LYS A 25 12.33 -1.55 0.75
CA LYS A 25 11.74 -0.40 0.06
C LYS A 25 10.35 -0.07 0.62
N VAL A 26 9.53 -1.09 0.89
CA VAL A 26 8.21 -0.89 1.50
C VAL A 26 8.35 -0.21 2.87
N LYS A 27 9.29 -0.66 3.69
CA LYS A 27 9.54 -0.07 5.00
C LYS A 27 9.98 1.39 4.88
N GLU A 28 10.86 1.69 3.93
CA GLU A 28 11.30 3.06 3.66
C GLU A 28 10.13 3.96 3.28
N GLU A 29 9.28 3.50 2.36
CA GLU A 29 8.13 4.28 1.91
C GLU A 29 7.10 4.49 3.03
N PHE A 30 6.91 3.49 3.89
CA PHE A 30 6.03 3.65 5.04
C PHE A 30 6.57 4.70 6.01
N LYS A 31 7.88 4.70 6.24
CA LYS A 31 8.50 5.71 7.10
C LYS A 31 8.31 7.10 6.51
N GLU A 32 8.50 7.27 5.21
CA GLU A 32 8.30 8.54 4.54
C GLU A 32 6.86 9.04 4.67
N LEU A 33 5.88 8.11 4.59
CA LEU A 33 4.48 8.45 4.81
C LEU A 33 4.26 8.95 6.25
N LEU A 34 4.83 8.27 7.23
CA LEU A 34 4.71 8.67 8.64
C LEU A 34 5.33 10.04 8.89
N ASP A 35 6.41 10.37 8.17
CA ASP A 35 7.06 11.67 8.31
C ASP A 35 6.18 12.83 7.87
N GLU A 36 5.11 12.58 7.11
CA GLU A 36 4.15 13.60 6.70
C GLU A 36 3.09 13.88 7.74
N VAL A 37 3.12 13.16 8.86
CA VAL A 37 2.18 13.38 9.97
C VAL A 37 2.90 14.15 11.08
N GLU A 38 2.29 15.24 11.51
CA GLU A 38 2.79 16.03 12.66
C GLU A 38 2.05 15.60 13.91
N ASN A 39 2.80 15.33 14.96
CA ASN A 39 2.23 15.02 16.28
C ASN A 39 2.45 16.22 17.20
N LYS A 40 1.37 16.77 17.70
CA LYS A 40 1.43 17.95 18.59
C LYS A 40 0.51 17.74 19.78
N ASP A 41 1.10 17.73 20.97
CA ASP A 41 0.35 17.58 22.22
C ASP A 41 -0.56 16.35 22.18
N SER A 42 -1.86 16.57 22.11
CA SER A 42 -2.83 15.49 22.17
C SER A 42 -3.45 15.13 20.82
N PHE A 43 -2.92 15.68 19.72
CA PHE A 43 -3.49 15.38 18.41
C PHE A 43 -2.42 15.27 17.33
N SER A 44 -2.80 14.63 16.24
CA SER A 44 -1.96 14.45 15.06
C SER A 44 -2.67 15.01 13.84
N TYR A 45 -1.91 15.54 12.90
CA TYR A 45 -2.50 16.05 11.66
C TYR A 45 -1.53 15.86 10.50
N ILE A 46 -2.11 15.86 9.30
CA ILE A 46 -1.34 15.77 8.05
C ILE A 46 -0.85 17.16 7.69
N LYS A 47 0.48 17.33 7.57
CA LYS A 47 1.10 18.63 7.30
C LYS A 47 0.79 19.16 5.91
N ASP A 48 0.80 18.28 4.92
CA ASP A 48 0.63 18.64 3.51
C ASP A 48 -0.10 17.48 2.82
N LYS A 49 -1.32 17.74 2.39
CA LYS A 49 -2.15 16.73 1.77
C LYS A 49 -1.51 16.12 0.52
N ASP A 50 -0.95 16.95 -0.35
CA ASP A 50 -0.41 16.48 -1.62
C ASP A 50 0.81 15.59 -1.41
N LYS A 51 1.68 15.95 -0.48
CA LYS A 51 2.82 15.11 -0.13
C LYS A 51 2.39 13.82 0.51
N PHE A 52 1.41 13.88 1.42
CA PHE A 52 0.90 12.67 2.07
C PHE A 52 0.33 11.70 1.04
N VAL A 53 -0.46 12.19 0.08
CA VAL A 53 -1.02 11.36 -0.98
C VAL A 53 0.08 10.75 -1.84
N ALA A 54 1.09 11.55 -2.22
CA ALA A 54 2.20 11.05 -3.03
C ALA A 54 2.96 9.93 -2.30
N GLU A 55 3.27 10.12 -1.01
CA GLU A 55 3.95 9.10 -0.23
C GLU A 55 3.09 7.86 -0.04
N GLY A 56 1.77 8.03 0.12
CA GLY A 56 0.85 6.91 0.20
C GLY A 56 0.82 6.10 -1.09
N LEU A 57 0.81 6.76 -2.23
CA LEU A 57 0.83 6.08 -3.52
C LEU A 57 2.17 5.37 -3.76
N ASP A 58 3.28 5.96 -3.32
CA ASP A 58 4.58 5.30 -3.38
C ASP A 58 4.59 4.02 -2.55
N LEU A 59 4.00 4.08 -1.35
CA LEU A 59 3.90 2.90 -0.48
C LEU A 59 3.05 1.80 -1.15
N ILE A 60 1.92 2.17 -1.73
CA ILE A 60 1.06 1.20 -2.42
C ILE A 60 1.82 0.54 -3.57
N THR A 61 2.51 1.35 -4.38
CA THR A 61 3.28 0.84 -5.52
C THR A 61 4.39 -0.12 -5.06
N ALA A 62 5.14 0.27 -4.04
CA ALA A 62 6.20 -0.58 -3.48
C ALA A 62 5.65 -1.89 -2.96
N THR A 63 4.48 -1.86 -2.31
CA THR A 63 3.82 -3.06 -1.77
C THR A 63 3.31 -3.96 -2.90
N VAL A 64 2.68 -3.39 -3.92
CA VAL A 64 2.24 -4.14 -5.09
C VAL A 64 3.43 -4.86 -5.74
N ASN A 65 4.54 -4.15 -5.92
CA ASN A 65 5.75 -4.72 -6.50
C ASN A 65 6.29 -5.88 -5.66
N LEU A 66 6.26 -5.74 -4.33
CA LEU A 66 6.69 -6.83 -3.44
C LEU A 66 5.81 -8.07 -3.64
N LEU A 67 4.49 -7.88 -3.69
CA LEU A 67 3.56 -8.98 -3.87
C LEU A 67 3.76 -9.66 -5.22
N LEU A 68 4.04 -8.90 -6.28
CA LEU A 68 4.33 -9.46 -7.60
C LEU A 68 5.61 -10.28 -7.60
N ILE A 69 6.64 -9.82 -6.89
CA ILE A 69 7.91 -10.55 -6.76
C ILE A 69 7.69 -11.88 -6.04
N VAL A 70 6.88 -11.88 -4.98
CA VAL A 70 6.59 -13.07 -4.19
C VAL A 70 5.70 -14.06 -4.96
N GLY A 71 4.95 -13.57 -5.94
CA GLY A 71 4.13 -14.44 -6.79
C GLY A 71 2.63 -14.29 -6.60
N LEU A 72 2.17 -13.06 -6.42
CA LEU A 72 0.74 -12.76 -6.33
C LEU A 72 -0.02 -13.38 -7.51
N THR A 73 -1.11 -14.09 -7.22
CA THR A 73 -1.97 -14.68 -8.23
C THR A 73 -3.36 -14.05 -8.19
N GLU A 74 -4.10 -14.25 -9.28
CA GLU A 74 -5.48 -13.81 -9.37
C GLU A 74 -6.33 -14.44 -8.26
N GLN A 75 -6.08 -15.71 -7.94
CA GLN A 75 -6.80 -16.40 -6.86
C GLN A 75 -6.53 -15.78 -5.50
N ASP A 76 -5.30 -15.37 -5.25
CA ASP A 76 -4.96 -14.67 -3.99
C ASP A 76 -5.79 -13.40 -3.87
N PHE A 77 -5.88 -12.65 -4.95
CA PHE A 77 -6.63 -11.40 -4.98
C PHE A 77 -8.13 -11.65 -4.76
N GLU A 78 -8.69 -12.65 -5.43
CA GLU A 78 -10.11 -12.98 -5.29
C GLU A 78 -10.46 -13.41 -3.88
N LYS A 79 -9.60 -14.21 -3.24
CA LYS A 79 -9.79 -14.59 -1.83
C LYS A 79 -9.80 -13.36 -0.94
N HIS A 80 -8.94 -12.40 -1.24
CA HIS A 80 -8.89 -11.18 -0.47
C HIS A 80 -10.17 -10.36 -0.62
N ILE A 81 -10.71 -10.28 -1.84
CA ILE A 81 -11.97 -9.58 -2.09
C ILE A 81 -13.13 -10.26 -1.33
N GLU A 82 -13.18 -11.59 -1.33
CA GLU A 82 -14.19 -12.33 -0.56
C GLU A 82 -14.11 -11.99 0.93
N LYS A 83 -12.89 -11.92 1.46
CA LYS A 83 -12.67 -11.54 2.85
C LYS A 83 -13.20 -10.13 3.13
N LEU A 84 -12.88 -9.17 2.25
CA LEU A 84 -13.35 -7.79 2.40
C LEU A 84 -14.88 -7.69 2.33
N GLU A 85 -15.50 -8.45 1.43
CA GLU A 85 -16.96 -8.49 1.34
C GLU A 85 -17.58 -9.06 2.61
N SER A 86 -16.93 -10.07 3.22
CA SER A 86 -17.38 -10.62 4.50
C SER A 86 -17.34 -9.59 5.61
N TYR A 87 -16.27 -8.79 5.66
CA TYR A 87 -16.17 -7.70 6.64
C TYR A 87 -17.26 -6.64 6.39
N LYS A 88 -17.45 -6.28 5.14
CA LYS A 88 -18.45 -5.30 4.73
C LYS A 88 -19.86 -5.74 5.15
N ASN A 89 -20.14 -7.03 5.08
CA ASN A 89 -21.45 -7.60 5.43
C ASN A 89 -21.57 -7.95 6.93
N GLY A 90 -20.59 -7.55 7.74
CA GLY A 90 -20.64 -7.74 9.18
C GLY A 90 -20.36 -9.18 9.66
N LYS A 91 -19.89 -10.06 8.77
CA LYS A 91 -19.64 -11.46 9.11
C LYS A 91 -18.42 -11.62 10.02
N TYR A 92 -17.44 -10.73 9.89
CA TYR A 92 -16.24 -10.71 10.74
C TYR A 92 -16.11 -9.33 11.36
N LYS A 93 -15.58 -9.29 12.57
CA LYS A 93 -15.24 -8.04 13.25
C LYS A 93 -13.80 -7.65 12.91
N ARG A 94 -13.59 -6.39 12.67
CA ARG A 94 -12.24 -5.86 12.36
C ARG A 94 -11.63 -5.24 13.57
#